data_a726f88dfb2488d3014e36c853b811b7
#
_entry.id   a726f88dfb2488d3014e36c853b811b7
#
_cell.length_a   1.000
_cell.length_b   1.000
_cell.length_c   1.000
_cell.angle_alpha   90.00
_cell.angle_beta   90.00
_cell.angle_gamma   90.00
#
_symmetry.space_group_name_H-M   'P 1'
#
loop_
_entity.id
_entity.type
_entity.pdbx_description
1 polymer ?
#
loop_
_entity_poly.entity_id
_entity_poly.type
_entity_poly.pdbx_seq_one_letter_code
_entity_poly.pdbx_strand_id
1 'polypeptide(L)'
;MTSTTDTEAILRGVLDDWKDGVDRHQPERVAAHFTEDAVFQGLHPYTVGRQGVAEYYASQPLGMAAAYRVLETRHLSDDLVLGYLSVDFTFTDQPTRTVNLGVVVRRTDGGWQIAYYQVSRSAQGS
;
A
#
# COMPACT_ATOMS: atom_id res chain seq x y z
N MET A 1 -13.14 -18.58 13.39
CA MET A 1 -13.03 -18.39 11.92
C MET A 1 -13.12 -16.92 11.59
N THR A 2 -12.18 -16.44 10.79
CA THR A 2 -12.14 -15.01 10.44
C THR A 2 -13.09 -14.75 9.28
N SER A 3 -13.99 -13.79 9.44
CA SER A 3 -14.92 -13.42 8.39
C SER A 3 -14.25 -12.50 7.37
N THR A 4 -14.84 -12.35 6.19
CA THR A 4 -14.38 -11.40 5.19
C THR A 4 -14.36 -9.98 5.75
N THR A 5 -15.35 -9.63 6.58
CA THR A 5 -15.40 -8.32 7.21
C THR A 5 -14.19 -8.09 8.12
N ASP A 6 -13.81 -9.10 8.92
CA ASP A 6 -12.64 -8.98 9.78
C ASP A 6 -11.35 -8.87 8.98
N THR A 7 -11.25 -9.64 7.90
CA THR A 7 -10.09 -9.58 7.01
C THR A 7 -9.97 -8.21 6.37
N GLU A 8 -11.07 -7.67 5.89
CA GLU A 8 -11.07 -6.34 5.29
C GLU A 8 -10.73 -5.27 6.32
N ALA A 9 -11.20 -5.40 7.57
CA ALA A 9 -10.90 -4.43 8.62
C ALA A 9 -9.41 -4.40 8.94
N ILE A 10 -8.75 -5.56 8.99
CA ILE A 10 -7.29 -5.63 9.16
C ILE A 10 -6.59 -4.89 8.05
N LEU A 11 -6.98 -5.17 6.81
CA LEU A 11 -6.36 -4.55 5.64
C LEU A 11 -6.56 -3.03 5.65
N ARG A 12 -7.78 -2.57 5.93
CA ARG A 12 -8.08 -1.13 5.96
C ARG A 12 -7.31 -0.41 7.05
N GLY A 13 -7.11 -1.04 8.20
CA GLY A 13 -6.33 -0.43 9.28
C GLY A 13 -4.92 -0.07 8.82
N VAL A 14 -4.28 -0.97 8.09
CA VAL A 14 -2.94 -0.72 7.57
C VAL A 14 -2.98 0.29 6.42
N LEU A 15 -3.93 0.13 5.50
CA LEU A 15 -4.00 0.98 4.31
C LEU A 15 -4.41 2.41 4.62
N ASP A 16 -5.25 2.61 5.63
CA ASP A 16 -5.62 3.98 6.02
C ASP A 16 -4.42 4.73 6.58
N ASP A 17 -3.54 4.05 7.31
CA ASP A 17 -2.31 4.65 7.79
C ASP A 17 -1.34 4.92 6.64
N TRP A 18 -1.23 3.99 5.69
CA TRP A 18 -0.43 4.19 4.48
C TRP A 18 -0.92 5.41 3.70
N LYS A 19 -2.23 5.48 3.48
CA LYS A 19 -2.85 6.60 2.77
C LYS A 19 -2.57 7.93 3.47
N ASP A 20 -2.73 7.95 4.78
CA ASP A 20 -2.50 9.19 5.53
C ASP A 20 -1.05 9.66 5.38
N GLY A 21 -0.11 8.73 5.42
CA GLY A 21 1.29 9.08 5.20
C GLY A 21 1.57 9.59 3.79
N VAL A 22 0.93 8.98 2.79
CA VAL A 22 1.06 9.43 1.41
C VAL A 22 0.46 10.83 1.24
N ASP A 23 -0.77 11.02 1.72
CA ASP A 23 -1.49 12.29 1.57
C ASP A 23 -0.77 13.45 2.23
N ARG A 24 -0.09 13.19 3.34
CA ARG A 24 0.64 14.22 4.09
C ARG A 24 2.08 14.35 3.68
N HIS A 25 2.51 13.59 2.69
CA HIS A 25 3.90 13.55 2.22
C HIS A 25 4.87 13.30 3.37
N GLN A 26 4.67 12.20 4.07
CA GLN A 26 5.48 11.78 5.20
C GLN A 26 6.13 10.42 4.88
N PRO A 27 7.22 10.40 4.06
CA PRO A 27 7.79 9.14 3.57
C PRO A 27 8.23 8.19 4.67
N GLU A 28 8.79 8.71 5.76
CA GLU A 28 9.24 7.87 6.86
C GLU A 28 8.06 7.20 7.57
N ARG A 29 6.96 7.90 7.67
CA ARG A 29 5.75 7.35 8.26
C ARG A 29 5.16 6.25 7.38
N VAL A 30 5.17 6.46 6.07
CA VAL A 30 4.72 5.42 5.13
C VAL A 30 5.59 4.18 5.29
N ALA A 31 6.92 4.36 5.31
CA ALA A 31 7.85 3.25 5.41
C ALA A 31 7.69 2.47 6.72
N ALA A 32 7.30 3.15 7.80
CA ALA A 32 7.11 2.49 9.10
C ALA A 32 6.01 1.44 9.09
N HIS A 33 5.09 1.50 8.13
CA HIS A 33 4.01 0.52 8.00
C HIS A 33 4.39 -0.67 7.12
N PHE A 34 5.66 -0.77 6.72
CA PHE A 34 6.19 -1.89 5.96
C PHE A 34 7.11 -2.72 6.86
N THR A 35 7.22 -4.02 6.56
CA THR A 35 8.17 -4.88 7.30
C THR A 35 9.61 -4.54 6.89
N GLU A 36 10.56 -4.98 7.72
CA GLU A 36 11.97 -4.71 7.45
C GLU A 36 12.46 -5.33 6.14
N ASP A 37 11.83 -6.41 5.71
CA ASP A 37 12.20 -7.14 4.51
C ASP A 37 11.14 -7.01 3.41
N ALA A 38 10.30 -5.99 3.46
CA ALA A 38 9.21 -5.84 2.51
C ALA A 38 9.73 -5.73 1.08
N VAL A 39 9.06 -6.42 0.18
CA VAL A 39 9.30 -6.24 -1.26
C VAL A 39 8.33 -5.18 -1.75
N PHE A 40 8.87 -4.11 -2.30
CA PHE A 40 8.10 -2.95 -2.71
C PHE A 40 8.34 -2.65 -4.18
N GLN A 41 7.28 -2.65 -4.95
CA GLN A 41 7.35 -2.26 -6.36
C GLN A 41 6.22 -1.29 -6.70
N GLY A 42 6.60 -0.01 -6.89
CA GLY A 42 5.74 0.97 -7.50
C GLY A 42 5.89 0.89 -9.01
N LEU A 43 5.88 2.05 -9.68
CA LEU A 43 6.09 2.09 -11.13
C LEU A 43 7.56 2.16 -11.53
N HIS A 44 8.45 2.03 -10.57
CA HIS A 44 9.90 1.96 -10.75
C HIS A 44 10.38 0.55 -10.39
N PRO A 45 11.63 0.21 -10.66
CA PRO A 45 12.16 -1.11 -10.26
C PRO A 45 11.96 -1.36 -8.76
N TYR A 46 11.80 -2.62 -8.40
CA TYR A 46 11.49 -2.97 -7.02
C TYR A 46 12.66 -2.66 -6.08
N THR A 47 12.33 -2.51 -4.81
CA THR A 47 13.32 -2.40 -3.73
C THR A 47 12.94 -3.37 -2.62
N VAL A 48 13.88 -3.62 -1.70
CA VAL A 48 13.63 -4.44 -0.53
C VAL A 48 13.94 -3.61 0.70
N GLY A 49 13.02 -3.60 1.66
CA GLY A 49 13.21 -2.92 2.92
C GLY A 49 12.58 -1.53 2.97
N ARG A 50 12.57 -0.97 4.18
CA ARG A 50 11.89 0.30 4.44
C ARG A 50 12.57 1.50 3.79
N GLN A 51 13.89 1.47 3.66
CA GLN A 51 14.61 2.60 3.08
C GLN A 51 14.14 2.86 1.66
N GLY A 52 13.98 1.82 0.85
CA GLY A 52 13.52 1.98 -0.52
C GLY A 52 12.11 2.56 -0.59
N VAL A 53 11.24 2.18 0.35
CA VAL A 53 9.89 2.73 0.42
C VAL A 53 9.96 4.23 0.74
N ALA A 54 10.75 4.60 1.73
CA ALA A 54 10.89 6.01 2.11
C ALA A 54 11.44 6.84 0.97
N GLU A 55 12.45 6.34 0.28
CA GLU A 55 13.06 7.05 -0.86
C GLU A 55 12.05 7.23 -2.01
N TYR A 56 11.26 6.20 -2.26
CA TYR A 56 10.24 6.26 -3.31
C TYR A 56 9.24 7.38 -3.02
N TYR A 57 8.68 7.40 -1.80
CA TYR A 57 7.67 8.41 -1.48
C TYR A 57 8.26 9.80 -1.29
N ALA A 58 9.53 9.89 -0.89
CA ALA A 58 10.21 11.18 -0.83
C ALA A 58 10.37 11.79 -2.22
N SER A 59 10.50 10.95 -3.26
CA SER A 59 10.67 11.43 -4.63
C SER A 59 9.35 11.82 -5.30
N GLN A 60 8.21 11.51 -4.68
CA GLN A 60 6.92 11.85 -5.27
C GLN A 60 6.62 13.33 -5.08
N PRO A 61 5.82 13.93 -5.99
CA PRO A 61 5.51 15.35 -5.87
C PRO A 61 4.69 15.64 -4.62
N LEU A 62 4.88 16.82 -4.08
CA LEU A 62 4.00 17.33 -3.04
C LEU A 62 2.59 17.45 -3.62
N GLY A 63 1.59 17.21 -2.80
CA GLY A 63 0.20 17.26 -3.25
C GLY A 63 -0.32 15.95 -3.80
N MET A 64 0.53 14.91 -3.87
CA MET A 64 0.04 13.59 -4.23
C MET A 64 -0.86 13.04 -3.13
N ALA A 65 -2.01 12.51 -3.50
CA ALA A 65 -2.94 11.88 -2.56
C ALA A 65 -3.37 10.53 -3.13
N ALA A 66 -3.72 9.61 -2.23
CA ALA A 66 -4.15 8.28 -2.62
C ALA A 66 -5.59 8.04 -2.16
N ALA A 67 -6.40 7.47 -3.06
CA ALA A 67 -7.72 6.98 -2.71
C ALA A 67 -7.78 5.53 -3.16
N TYR A 68 -8.19 4.63 -2.29
CA TYR A 68 -8.19 3.22 -2.63
C TYR A 68 -9.57 2.60 -2.47
N ARG A 69 -9.79 1.52 -3.20
CA ARG A 69 -11.00 0.70 -3.10
C ARG A 69 -10.57 -0.75 -3.05
N VAL A 70 -11.01 -1.47 -2.03
CA VAL A 70 -10.69 -2.89 -1.89
C VAL A 70 -11.54 -3.70 -2.86
N LEU A 71 -10.90 -4.51 -3.68
CA LEU A 71 -11.57 -5.37 -4.65
C LEU A 71 -11.67 -6.81 -4.15
N GLU A 72 -10.57 -7.33 -3.56
CA GLU A 72 -10.53 -8.70 -3.06
C GLU A 72 -9.72 -8.75 -1.80
N THR A 73 -10.10 -9.63 -0.88
CA THR A 73 -9.31 -9.95 0.31
C THR A 73 -9.25 -11.45 0.48
N ARG A 74 -8.13 -11.93 1.01
CA ARG A 74 -7.97 -13.35 1.35
C ARG A 74 -7.20 -13.44 2.66
N HIS A 75 -7.69 -14.27 3.55
CA HIS A 75 -6.98 -14.56 4.80
C HIS A 75 -6.12 -15.78 4.56
N LEU A 76 -4.82 -15.57 4.35
CA LEU A 76 -3.92 -16.64 3.95
C LEU A 76 -3.51 -17.52 5.12
N SER A 77 -3.38 -16.93 6.30
CA SER A 77 -3.11 -17.63 7.56
C SER A 77 -3.48 -16.69 8.69
N ASP A 78 -3.31 -17.12 9.93
CA ASP A 78 -3.62 -16.26 11.08
C ASP A 78 -2.81 -14.96 11.05
N ASP A 79 -1.66 -14.96 10.40
CA ASP A 79 -0.74 -13.84 10.40
C ASP A 79 -0.58 -13.18 9.05
N LEU A 80 -1.32 -13.61 8.03
CA LEU A 80 -1.15 -13.10 6.66
C LEU A 80 -2.50 -12.81 6.02
N VAL A 81 -2.63 -11.60 5.49
CA VAL A 81 -3.81 -11.17 4.72
C VAL A 81 -3.34 -10.62 3.38
N LEU A 82 -4.01 -11.06 2.31
CA LEU A 82 -3.78 -10.54 0.98
C LEU A 82 -4.88 -9.55 0.63
N GLY A 83 -4.52 -8.43 0.05
CA GLY A 83 -5.47 -7.47 -0.49
C GLY A 83 -5.18 -7.16 -1.94
N TYR A 84 -6.23 -7.00 -2.73
CA TYR A 84 -6.13 -6.54 -4.11
C TYR A 84 -7.03 -5.32 -4.24
N LEU A 85 -6.46 -4.21 -4.71
CA LEU A 85 -7.14 -2.92 -4.65
C LEU A 85 -7.03 -2.18 -5.97
N SER A 86 -7.93 -1.22 -6.15
CA SER A 86 -7.77 -0.16 -7.14
C SER A 86 -7.35 1.09 -6.37
N VAL A 87 -6.35 1.80 -6.86
CA VAL A 87 -5.86 3.02 -6.23
C VAL A 87 -5.81 4.14 -7.25
N ASP A 88 -6.38 5.30 -6.86
CA ASP A 88 -6.28 6.51 -7.65
C ASP A 88 -5.25 7.41 -6.97
N PHE A 89 -4.17 7.71 -7.65
CA PHE A 89 -3.21 8.71 -7.20
C PHE A 89 -3.54 10.02 -7.89
N THR A 90 -3.87 11.03 -7.09
CA THR A 90 -4.20 12.36 -7.60
C THR A 90 -3.03 13.30 -7.36
N PHE A 91 -2.88 14.27 -8.22
CA PHE A 91 -1.77 15.22 -8.20
C PHE A 91 -2.29 16.62 -8.43
N THR A 92 -1.54 17.63 -7.96
CA THR A 92 -1.93 19.03 -8.19
C THR A 92 -1.77 19.43 -9.66
N ASP A 93 -0.70 18.95 -10.29
CA ASP A 93 -0.31 19.42 -11.63
C ASP A 93 -0.34 18.34 -12.71
N GLN A 94 -0.86 17.17 -12.40
CA GLN A 94 -0.85 16.04 -13.33
C GLN A 94 -2.20 15.33 -13.27
N PRO A 95 -2.57 14.61 -14.34
CA PRO A 95 -3.79 13.81 -14.31
C PRO A 95 -3.74 12.71 -13.27
N THR A 96 -4.91 12.31 -12.78
CA THR A 96 -5.05 11.18 -11.88
C THR A 96 -4.51 9.91 -12.55
N ARG A 97 -3.79 9.11 -11.78
CA ARG A 97 -3.27 7.83 -12.25
C ARG A 97 -3.94 6.70 -11.49
N THR A 98 -4.67 5.87 -12.20
CA THR A 98 -5.35 4.71 -11.60
C THR A 98 -4.50 3.47 -11.83
N VAL A 99 -4.27 2.72 -10.75
CA VAL A 99 -3.46 1.50 -10.80
C VAL A 99 -4.16 0.41 -10.01
N ASN A 100 -3.76 -0.84 -10.25
CA ASN A 100 -4.14 -1.94 -9.39
C ASN A 100 -2.98 -2.21 -8.44
N LEU A 101 -3.30 -2.60 -7.22
CA LEU A 101 -2.30 -2.80 -6.18
C LEU A 101 -2.56 -4.11 -5.45
N GLY A 102 -1.57 -5.01 -5.48
CA GLY A 102 -1.58 -6.20 -4.66
C GLY A 102 -0.72 -5.99 -3.44
N VAL A 103 -1.24 -6.34 -2.26
CA VAL A 103 -0.49 -6.24 -1.01
C VAL A 103 -0.65 -7.50 -0.20
N VAL A 104 0.39 -7.84 0.57
CA VAL A 104 0.28 -8.83 1.63
C VAL A 104 0.66 -8.13 2.92
N VAL A 105 -0.22 -8.19 3.92
CA VAL A 105 0.08 -7.64 5.23
C VAL A 105 0.34 -8.80 6.18
N ARG A 106 1.34 -8.62 7.04
CA ARG A 106 1.79 -9.65 7.98
C ARG A 106 1.72 -9.10 9.39
N ARG A 107 1.25 -9.93 10.34
CA ARG A 107 1.26 -9.56 11.74
C ARG A 107 2.66 -9.77 12.30
N THR A 108 3.20 -8.72 12.90
CA THR A 108 4.53 -8.70 13.50
C THR A 108 4.39 -8.21 14.94
N ASP A 109 5.51 -8.10 15.65
CA ASP A 109 5.50 -7.50 16.98
C ASP A 109 5.02 -6.06 16.96
N GLY A 110 5.20 -5.37 15.84
CA GLY A 110 4.72 -4.01 15.66
C GLY A 110 3.30 -3.87 15.16
N GLY A 111 2.55 -4.99 15.10
CA GLY A 111 1.20 -5.02 14.56
C GLY A 111 1.19 -5.47 13.11
N TRP A 112 0.11 -5.18 12.40
CA TRP A 112 0.01 -5.56 10.99
C TRP A 112 0.81 -4.59 10.14
N GLN A 113 1.69 -5.13 9.28
CA GLN A 113 2.55 -4.32 8.41
C GLN A 113 2.58 -4.91 7.01
N ILE A 114 2.84 -4.07 6.01
CA ILE A 114 2.88 -4.50 4.61
C ILE A 114 4.21 -5.21 4.36
N ALA A 115 4.12 -6.48 3.94
CA ALA A 115 5.30 -7.28 3.61
C ALA A 115 5.56 -7.34 2.12
N TYR A 116 4.53 -7.09 1.31
CA TYR A 116 4.62 -7.14 -0.14
C TYR A 116 3.68 -6.09 -0.73
N TYR A 117 4.16 -5.37 -1.72
CA TYR A 117 3.43 -4.29 -2.36
C TYR A 117 3.81 -4.28 -3.83
N GLN A 118 2.83 -4.46 -4.70
CA GLN A 118 3.11 -4.45 -6.14
C GLN A 118 2.00 -3.73 -6.89
N VAL A 119 2.41 -2.68 -7.60
CA VAL A 119 1.54 -1.90 -8.46
C VAL A 119 1.57 -2.50 -9.86
N SER A 120 0.42 -2.52 -10.50
CA SER A 120 0.33 -2.81 -11.93
C SER A 120 -0.58 -1.77 -12.58
N ARG A 121 -0.40 -1.56 -13.87
CA ARG A 121 -1.23 -0.60 -14.58
C ARG A 121 -2.64 -1.16 -14.69
N SER A 122 -3.62 -0.29 -14.48
CA SER A 122 -5.00 -0.68 -14.67
C SER A 122 -5.27 -0.88 -16.16
N ALA A 123 -5.93 -1.99 -16.47
CA ALA A 123 -6.29 -2.29 -17.85
C ALA A 123 -7.24 -1.24 -18.45
N GLN A 124 -7.94 -0.52 -17.59
CA GLN A 124 -8.93 0.45 -18.03
C GLN A 124 -8.44 1.88 -17.96
N GLY A 125 -7.31 2.12 -17.52
CA GLY A 125 -7.05 3.42 -17.18
C GLY A 125 -5.99 4.07 -17.65
N SER A 126 -5.49 3.67 -18.17
CA SER A 126 -4.49 4.50 -18.22
C SER A 126 -3.61 4.92 -18.90
#